data_b4b16ad7b12edf43e60b5cf1b2357399
#
_entry.id   b4b16ad7b12edf43e60b5cf1b2357399
#
_cell.length_a   1.000
_cell.length_b   1.000
_cell.length_c   1.000
_cell.angle_alpha   90.00
_cell.angle_beta   90.00
_cell.angle_gamma   90.00
#
_symmetry.space_group_name_H-M   'P 1'
#
loop_
_entity.id
_entity.type
_entity.pdbx_description
1 polymer ?
#
loop_
_entity_poly.entity_id
_entity_poly.type
_entity_poly.pdbx_seq_one_letter_code
_entity_poly.pdbx_strand_id
1 'polypeptide(L)'
;MRSQNIHKDLNLIGDELIEKFILKDDKTSKYVNSFFSDKNILSHSKNKLDQFTDYQRKILIEELTLQYSKVETSEQTSRNIKLLSNSKTLSVTTGHQLNIFSGPLMVIYKIAHVISIANSLNSNIKGFNYVPIFWIASEDHDFEEISEVNLKENKIKWNLDSKNMPVGEIELNNFMEVVSGYKNSIIDFEFKDKLEILIDEAYKKGDTLSSATIKFINSLFAKHGLVIVDSNKKAFKKSFIENFKNEILDSRCELDSSSQILKIKKDIKSFKPQVNPSDVNFFKITSLGRKRIRKTDKLFRVDDENEYTSGDLINQIETNPELFSPNVLMRPLYQEKILPNVCYLGGPNELKYWMQLKLYFKNCLLYTSDAADDQAS
;
A
#
# COMPACT_ATOMS: atom_id res chain seq x y z
N MET A 1 -30.23 6.27 -4.53
CA MET A 1 -29.92 4.84 -4.31
C MET A 1 -30.40 4.45 -2.92
N ARG A 2 -31.25 3.43 -2.79
CA ARG A 2 -31.62 2.90 -1.47
C ARG A 2 -30.48 1.99 -1.04
N SER A 3 -29.74 2.35 0.01
CA SER A 3 -28.80 1.45 0.66
C SER A 3 -29.62 0.34 1.34
N GLN A 4 -29.52 -0.88 0.87
CA GLN A 4 -29.91 -2.04 1.66
C GLN A 4 -28.72 -2.37 2.57
N ASN A 5 -28.92 -2.20 3.88
CA ASN A 5 -27.98 -2.79 4.85
C ASN A 5 -28.01 -4.30 4.65
N ILE A 6 -26.98 -4.85 4.05
CA ILE A 6 -26.73 -6.30 4.05
C ILE A 6 -26.27 -6.66 5.46
N HIS A 7 -27.20 -6.60 6.40
CA HIS A 7 -26.95 -6.99 7.76
C HIS A 7 -26.86 -8.51 7.85
N LYS A 8 -25.65 -9.03 8.13
CA LYS A 8 -25.42 -10.18 9.00
C LYS A 8 -25.42 -11.60 8.42
N ASP A 9 -25.27 -11.80 7.14
CA ASP A 9 -24.71 -13.09 6.71
C ASP A 9 -23.17 -12.99 6.65
N LEU A 10 -22.56 -12.87 7.84
CA LEU A 10 -21.09 -12.91 8.01
C LEU A 10 -20.48 -14.21 7.49
N ASN A 11 -21.28 -15.27 7.35
CA ASN A 11 -20.90 -16.51 6.67
C ASN A 11 -20.40 -16.32 5.20
N LEU A 12 -20.62 -15.16 4.61
CA LEU A 12 -20.11 -14.83 3.26
C LEU A 12 -18.60 -14.59 3.25
N ILE A 13 -17.99 -14.22 4.38
CA ILE A 13 -16.54 -13.91 4.45
C ILE A 13 -15.74 -15.20 4.61
N GLY A 14 -16.26 -16.19 5.34
CA GLY A 14 -15.63 -17.48 5.53
C GLY A 14 -14.32 -17.45 6.32
N ASP A 15 -14.06 -16.36 7.08
CA ASP A 15 -12.86 -16.18 7.90
C ASP A 15 -13.23 -15.71 9.30
N GLU A 16 -13.09 -16.59 10.29
CA GLU A 16 -13.48 -16.33 11.68
C GLU A 16 -12.78 -15.11 12.29
N LEU A 17 -11.50 -14.85 11.95
CA LEU A 17 -10.76 -13.69 12.48
C LEU A 17 -11.38 -12.40 11.98
N ILE A 18 -11.69 -12.32 10.70
CA ILE A 18 -12.27 -11.12 10.07
C ILE A 18 -13.72 -10.90 10.55
N GLU A 19 -14.52 -11.97 10.61
CA GLU A 19 -15.89 -11.90 11.16
C GLU A 19 -15.91 -11.34 12.58
N LYS A 20 -15.04 -11.86 13.46
CA LYS A 20 -14.88 -11.36 14.82
C LYS A 20 -14.39 -9.91 14.88
N PHE A 21 -13.51 -9.53 13.97
CA PHE A 21 -13.03 -8.14 13.87
C PHE A 21 -14.19 -7.19 13.50
N ILE A 22 -15.00 -7.54 12.50
CA ILE A 22 -16.15 -6.75 12.07
C ILE A 22 -17.17 -6.60 13.21
N LEU A 23 -17.40 -7.69 13.96
CA LEU A 23 -18.26 -7.68 15.14
C LEU A 23 -17.66 -6.97 16.36
N LYS A 24 -16.43 -6.47 16.26
CA LYS A 24 -15.69 -5.84 17.36
C LYS A 24 -15.58 -6.76 18.59
N ASP A 25 -15.38 -8.06 18.34
CA ASP A 25 -15.22 -9.06 19.40
C ASP A 25 -13.95 -8.79 20.23
N ASP A 26 -14.04 -8.92 21.54
CA ASP A 26 -12.93 -8.66 22.48
C ASP A 26 -11.69 -9.51 22.17
N LYS A 27 -11.86 -10.71 21.60
CA LYS A 27 -10.72 -11.56 21.21
C LYS A 27 -9.89 -10.93 20.11
N THR A 28 -10.47 -10.10 19.25
CA THR A 28 -9.75 -9.44 18.17
C THR A 28 -9.17 -8.08 18.56
N SER A 29 -9.73 -7.43 19.58
CA SER A 29 -9.26 -6.13 20.07
C SER A 29 -7.75 -6.11 20.42
N LYS A 30 -7.22 -7.26 20.88
CA LYS A 30 -5.80 -7.42 21.20
C LYS A 30 -4.88 -7.56 19.99
N TYR A 31 -5.42 -7.72 18.79
CA TYR A 31 -4.66 -7.85 17.54
C TYR A 31 -4.65 -6.58 16.70
N VAL A 32 -5.43 -5.59 17.08
CA VAL A 32 -5.44 -4.24 16.49
C VAL A 32 -5.14 -3.21 17.58
N ASN A 33 -4.81 -1.99 17.23
CA ASN A 33 -4.62 -0.94 18.25
C ASN A 33 -5.96 -0.54 18.85
N SER A 34 -6.93 -0.27 17.99
CA SER A 34 -8.32 -0.06 18.36
C SER A 34 -9.23 -0.32 17.17
N PHE A 35 -10.51 -0.43 17.42
CA PHE A 35 -11.52 -0.41 16.35
C PHE A 35 -11.78 1.02 15.90
N PHE A 36 -12.08 1.19 14.62
CA PHE A 36 -12.35 2.50 14.04
C PHE A 36 -13.50 3.22 14.76
N SER A 37 -13.22 4.44 15.25
CA SER A 37 -14.18 5.41 15.78
C SER A 37 -13.50 6.78 15.87
N ASP A 38 -14.28 7.88 15.79
CA ASP A 38 -13.75 9.25 15.90
C ASP A 38 -12.94 9.45 17.19
N LYS A 39 -13.39 8.88 18.31
CA LYS A 39 -12.68 8.93 19.60
C LYS A 39 -11.30 8.27 19.53
N ASN A 40 -11.22 7.09 18.93
CA ASN A 40 -9.97 6.34 18.80
C ASN A 40 -9.03 7.02 17.81
N ILE A 41 -9.54 7.48 16.66
CA ILE A 41 -8.76 8.27 15.69
C ILE A 41 -8.20 9.54 16.32
N LEU A 42 -8.98 10.27 17.13
CA LEU A 42 -8.48 11.45 17.84
C LEU A 42 -7.33 11.10 18.79
N SER A 43 -7.43 9.99 19.53
CA SER A 43 -6.36 9.51 20.39
C SER A 43 -5.10 9.16 19.60
N HIS A 44 -5.25 8.42 18.51
CA HIS A 44 -4.13 8.07 17.60
C HIS A 44 -3.52 9.31 16.96
N SER A 45 -4.33 10.29 16.57
CA SER A 45 -3.87 11.54 15.99
C SER A 45 -2.91 12.27 16.95
N LYS A 46 -3.23 12.31 18.23
CA LYS A 46 -2.35 12.92 19.25
C LYS A 46 -1.03 12.15 19.40
N ASN A 47 -1.09 10.83 19.46
CA ASN A 47 0.11 9.98 19.59
C ASN A 47 1.02 10.06 18.35
N LYS A 48 0.43 10.21 17.16
CA LYS A 48 1.19 10.28 15.90
C LYS A 48 1.96 11.59 15.75
N LEU A 49 1.56 12.67 16.42
CA LEU A 49 2.28 13.95 16.38
C LEU A 49 3.73 13.80 16.83
N ASP A 50 3.96 13.03 17.89
CA ASP A 50 5.29 12.85 18.49
C ASP A 50 6.15 11.84 17.68
N GLN A 51 5.54 11.09 16.78
CA GLN A 51 6.21 10.01 16.04
C GLN A 51 6.58 10.36 14.60
N PHE A 52 5.92 11.35 14.02
CA PHE A 52 6.18 11.75 12.64
C PHE A 52 6.81 13.14 12.61
N THR A 53 8.12 13.17 12.47
CA THR A 53 8.96 14.37 12.62
C THR A 53 8.81 15.36 11.45
N ASP A 54 9.19 16.61 11.66
CA ASP A 54 9.25 17.63 10.61
C ASP A 54 10.22 17.23 9.48
N TYR A 55 11.29 16.49 9.80
CA TYR A 55 12.20 15.94 8.80
C TYR A 55 11.50 14.94 7.86
N GLN A 56 10.71 14.02 8.41
CA GLN A 56 9.93 13.07 7.61
C GLN A 56 8.88 13.80 6.76
N ARG A 57 8.23 14.83 7.30
CA ARG A 57 7.29 15.67 6.55
C ARG A 57 7.96 16.36 5.38
N LYS A 58 9.15 16.93 5.61
CA LYS A 58 9.93 17.58 4.57
C LYS A 58 10.23 16.63 3.40
N ILE A 59 10.73 15.42 3.70
CA ILE A 59 10.99 14.40 2.68
C ILE A 59 9.70 14.04 1.92
N LEU A 60 8.60 13.81 2.64
CA LEU A 60 7.32 13.47 2.02
C LEU A 60 6.86 14.56 1.04
N ILE A 61 6.93 15.82 1.43
CA ILE A 61 6.52 16.95 0.59
C ILE A 61 7.45 17.13 -0.61
N GLU A 62 8.75 17.00 -0.43
CA GLU A 62 9.72 17.12 -1.53
C GLU A 62 9.45 16.05 -2.59
N GLU A 63 9.28 14.78 -2.19
CA GLU A 63 9.01 13.68 -3.12
C GLU A 63 7.64 13.81 -3.79
N LEU A 64 6.60 14.21 -3.06
CA LEU A 64 5.27 14.45 -3.65
C LEU A 64 5.30 15.63 -4.62
N THR A 65 6.00 16.72 -4.29
CA THR A 65 6.14 17.86 -5.19
C THR A 65 6.85 17.46 -6.48
N LEU A 66 7.89 16.65 -6.38
CA LEU A 66 8.59 16.12 -7.55
C LEU A 66 7.69 15.19 -8.38
N GLN A 67 6.97 14.29 -7.73
CA GLN A 67 6.04 13.36 -8.39
C GLN A 67 4.96 14.13 -9.15
N TYR A 68 4.33 15.11 -8.51
CA TYR A 68 3.23 15.89 -9.09
C TYR A 68 3.68 17.00 -10.03
N SER A 69 4.98 17.30 -10.15
CA SER A 69 5.48 18.26 -11.16
C SER A 69 5.20 17.84 -12.60
N LYS A 70 4.93 16.54 -12.83
CA LYS A 70 4.65 15.93 -14.13
C LYS A 70 3.18 15.47 -14.28
N VAL A 71 2.32 15.85 -13.33
CA VAL A 71 0.91 15.41 -13.28
C VAL A 71 0.03 16.64 -13.13
N GLU A 72 -0.83 16.87 -14.10
CA GLU A 72 -1.88 17.87 -13.96
C GLU A 72 -2.86 17.43 -12.88
N THR A 73 -3.01 18.24 -11.83
CA THR A 73 -3.86 17.90 -10.70
C THR A 73 -4.75 19.05 -10.27
N SER A 74 -5.74 18.77 -9.41
CA SER A 74 -6.67 19.80 -8.92
C SER A 74 -6.05 20.67 -7.83
N GLU A 75 -6.67 21.84 -7.61
CA GLU A 75 -6.34 22.69 -6.47
C GLU A 75 -6.51 21.96 -5.13
N GLN A 76 -7.53 21.09 -5.02
CA GLN A 76 -7.79 20.34 -3.79
C GLN A 76 -6.67 19.34 -3.48
N THR A 77 -6.19 18.58 -4.48
CA THR A 77 -5.02 17.68 -4.29
C THR A 77 -3.77 18.49 -3.98
N SER A 78 -3.52 19.59 -4.69
CA SER A 78 -2.37 20.48 -4.45
C SER A 78 -2.40 21.05 -3.04
N ARG A 79 -3.58 21.44 -2.54
CA ARG A 79 -3.79 21.89 -1.16
C ARG A 79 -3.49 20.78 -0.16
N ASN A 80 -3.98 19.56 -0.40
CA ASN A 80 -3.75 18.42 0.47
C ASN A 80 -2.26 18.05 0.56
N ILE A 81 -1.53 18.10 -0.55
CA ILE A 81 -0.07 17.91 -0.55
C ILE A 81 0.58 18.97 0.36
N LYS A 82 0.26 20.25 0.19
CA LYS A 82 0.80 21.31 1.03
C LYS A 82 0.43 21.14 2.51
N LEU A 83 -0.79 20.68 2.80
CA LEU A 83 -1.24 20.43 4.18
C LEU A 83 -0.40 19.38 4.90
N LEU A 84 0.16 18.38 4.19
CA LEU A 84 1.01 17.35 4.80
C LEU A 84 2.30 17.92 5.44
N SER A 85 2.70 19.15 5.12
CA SER A 85 3.79 19.85 5.81
C SER A 85 3.42 20.30 7.24
N ASN A 86 2.14 20.46 7.53
CA ASN A 86 1.67 20.87 8.85
C ASN A 86 1.69 19.69 9.82
N SER A 87 2.26 19.87 11.01
CA SER A 87 2.37 18.84 12.05
C SER A 87 1.02 18.22 12.45
N LYS A 88 -0.06 18.98 12.39
CA LYS A 88 -1.43 18.52 12.71
C LYS A 88 -2.15 17.87 11.53
N THR A 89 -1.46 17.61 10.42
CA THR A 89 -2.03 16.89 9.27
C THR A 89 -1.60 15.44 9.28
N LEU A 90 -2.59 14.57 9.14
CA LEU A 90 -2.49 13.13 9.20
C LEU A 90 -3.09 12.50 7.94
N SER A 91 -2.83 11.23 7.69
CA SER A 91 -3.36 10.54 6.53
C SER A 91 -4.31 9.40 6.88
N VAL A 92 -5.28 9.21 6.00
CA VAL A 92 -6.11 8.00 5.89
C VAL A 92 -5.71 7.32 4.60
N THR A 93 -5.23 6.09 4.68
CA THR A 93 -4.53 5.46 3.57
C THR A 93 -5.18 4.14 3.15
N THR A 94 -5.23 3.89 1.87
CA THR A 94 -5.41 2.56 1.29
C THR A 94 -4.33 2.30 0.26
N GLY A 95 -4.11 1.04 -0.08
CA GLY A 95 -3.11 0.67 -1.09
C GLY A 95 -3.60 -0.43 -2.02
N HIS A 96 -3.00 -0.49 -3.20
CA HIS A 96 -3.19 -1.58 -4.15
C HIS A 96 -2.00 -1.71 -5.10
N GLN A 97 -1.94 -2.84 -5.79
CA GLN A 97 -1.02 -3.06 -6.91
C GLN A 97 -1.39 -2.20 -8.12
N LEU A 98 -0.46 -2.09 -9.07
CA LEU A 98 -0.62 -1.26 -10.28
C LEU A 98 -1.34 -1.99 -11.40
N ASN A 99 -2.53 -2.52 -11.11
CA ASN A 99 -3.33 -3.18 -12.14
C ASN A 99 -3.60 -2.24 -13.31
N ILE A 100 -3.48 -2.74 -14.54
CA ILE A 100 -3.79 -1.96 -15.74
C ILE A 100 -5.24 -1.42 -15.68
N PHE A 101 -5.45 -0.19 -16.12
CA PHE A 101 -6.76 0.52 -16.12
C PHE A 101 -7.46 0.53 -14.74
N SER A 102 -6.71 0.69 -13.64
CA SER A 102 -7.17 0.64 -12.24
C SER A 102 -7.63 -0.73 -11.72
N GLY A 103 -7.57 -1.78 -12.53
CA GLY A 103 -7.89 -3.15 -12.11
C GLY A 103 -9.33 -3.37 -11.64
N PRO A 104 -9.52 -4.21 -10.63
CA PRO A 104 -10.86 -4.58 -10.18
C PRO A 104 -11.58 -3.38 -9.54
N LEU A 105 -12.91 -3.35 -9.69
CA LEU A 105 -13.79 -2.28 -9.16
C LEU A 105 -13.56 -2.00 -7.66
N MET A 106 -13.13 -2.99 -6.90
CA MET A 106 -12.77 -2.86 -5.49
C MET A 106 -11.74 -1.74 -5.24
N VAL A 107 -10.78 -1.51 -6.15
CA VAL A 107 -9.78 -0.43 -6.02
C VAL A 107 -10.47 0.93 -5.99
N ILE A 108 -11.42 1.13 -6.89
CA ILE A 108 -12.22 2.36 -6.97
C ILE A 108 -13.01 2.58 -5.69
N TYR A 109 -13.66 1.53 -5.16
CA TYR A 109 -14.39 1.60 -3.89
C TYR A 109 -13.48 1.91 -2.70
N LYS A 110 -12.31 1.26 -2.60
CA LYS A 110 -11.33 1.54 -1.54
C LYS A 110 -10.89 3.02 -1.56
N ILE A 111 -10.60 3.56 -2.74
CA ILE A 111 -10.23 4.97 -2.90
C ILE A 111 -11.38 5.89 -2.49
N ALA A 112 -12.59 5.64 -3.00
CA ALA A 112 -13.77 6.44 -2.65
C ALA A 112 -14.06 6.41 -1.13
N HIS A 113 -13.89 5.25 -0.50
CA HIS A 113 -14.09 5.07 0.94
C HIS A 113 -13.03 5.84 1.76
N VAL A 114 -11.75 5.79 1.39
CA VAL A 114 -10.69 6.58 2.04
C VAL A 114 -10.99 8.08 1.95
N ILE A 115 -11.46 8.56 0.80
CA ILE A 115 -11.88 9.96 0.63
C ILE A 115 -13.07 10.28 1.57
N SER A 116 -14.05 9.40 1.63
CA SER A 116 -15.22 9.57 2.51
C SER A 116 -14.83 9.60 3.99
N ILE A 117 -13.96 8.70 4.44
CA ILE A 117 -13.45 8.68 5.82
C ILE A 117 -12.70 9.97 6.12
N ALA A 118 -11.76 10.40 5.27
CA ALA A 118 -11.01 11.64 5.50
C ALA A 118 -11.91 12.85 5.60
N ASN A 119 -12.94 12.97 4.75
CA ASN A 119 -13.93 14.04 4.79
C ASN A 119 -14.76 14.01 6.09
N SER A 120 -15.20 12.82 6.52
CA SER A 120 -15.95 12.65 7.77
C SER A 120 -15.09 13.06 8.98
N LEU A 121 -13.85 12.62 9.05
CA LEU A 121 -12.93 12.98 10.13
C LEU A 121 -12.64 14.48 10.16
N ASN A 122 -12.45 15.13 9.01
CA ASN A 122 -12.28 16.59 8.91
C ASN A 122 -13.53 17.36 9.41
N SER A 123 -14.71 16.79 9.23
CA SER A 123 -15.96 17.38 9.72
C SER A 123 -16.13 17.20 11.24
N ASN A 124 -15.80 16.02 11.75
CA ASN A 124 -16.12 15.60 13.12
C ASN A 124 -15.01 15.94 14.13
N ILE A 125 -13.73 15.88 13.71
CA ILE A 125 -12.60 16.07 14.62
C ILE A 125 -11.93 17.42 14.34
N LYS A 126 -11.96 18.30 15.34
CA LYS A 126 -11.33 19.63 15.25
C LYS A 126 -9.88 19.60 15.71
N GLY A 127 -9.08 20.49 15.15
CA GLY A 127 -7.66 20.66 15.52
C GLY A 127 -6.68 19.77 14.74
N PHE A 128 -7.18 18.92 13.86
CA PHE A 128 -6.40 18.09 12.93
C PHE A 128 -6.93 18.24 11.51
N ASN A 129 -6.09 17.88 10.53
CA ASN A 129 -6.48 17.70 9.14
C ASN A 129 -6.21 16.25 8.73
N TYR A 130 -7.10 15.69 7.93
CA TYR A 130 -6.99 14.31 7.42
C TYR A 130 -6.96 14.33 5.90
N VAL A 131 -5.91 13.79 5.32
CA VAL A 131 -5.68 13.74 3.88
C VAL A 131 -5.88 12.31 3.38
N PRO A 132 -6.74 12.09 2.37
CA PRO A 132 -6.88 10.76 1.77
C PRO A 132 -5.66 10.42 0.92
N ILE A 133 -5.07 9.24 1.16
CA ILE A 133 -3.89 8.77 0.44
C ILE A 133 -4.16 7.41 -0.23
N PHE A 134 -3.75 7.32 -1.49
CA PHE A 134 -3.65 6.06 -2.22
C PHE A 134 -2.19 5.67 -2.42
N TRP A 135 -1.79 4.57 -1.77
CA TRP A 135 -0.47 3.98 -1.90
C TRP A 135 -0.42 3.03 -3.08
N ILE A 136 0.48 3.25 -4.03
CA ILE A 136 0.71 2.34 -5.13
C ILE A 136 1.91 1.43 -4.84
N ALA A 137 1.72 0.12 -5.05
CA ALA A 137 2.73 -0.91 -4.81
C ALA A 137 3.68 -1.05 -6.02
N SER A 138 4.34 0.05 -6.41
CA SER A 138 5.21 0.13 -7.60
C SER A 138 6.44 -0.77 -7.53
N GLU A 139 6.84 -1.17 -6.34
CA GLU A 139 7.99 -2.04 -6.08
C GLU A 139 7.69 -3.53 -6.28
N ASP A 140 6.41 -3.90 -6.41
CA ASP A 140 6.05 -5.29 -6.64
C ASP A 140 6.58 -5.81 -7.97
N HIS A 141 6.75 -7.11 -8.09
CA HIS A 141 7.29 -7.77 -9.28
C HIS A 141 6.33 -8.82 -9.87
N ASP A 142 5.16 -9.00 -9.25
CA ASP A 142 4.15 -9.93 -9.74
C ASP A 142 3.39 -9.31 -10.92
N PHE A 143 4.02 -9.40 -12.09
CA PHE A 143 3.46 -8.86 -13.32
C PHE A 143 2.18 -9.59 -13.73
N GLU A 144 2.10 -10.90 -13.50
CA GLU A 144 0.92 -11.69 -13.89
C GLU A 144 -0.34 -11.20 -13.18
N GLU A 145 -0.22 -10.80 -11.90
CA GLU A 145 -1.35 -10.31 -11.10
C GLU A 145 -1.92 -8.99 -11.62
N ILE A 146 -1.08 -8.15 -12.26
CA ILE A 146 -1.48 -6.79 -12.67
C ILE A 146 -1.75 -6.66 -14.17
N SER A 147 -1.39 -7.67 -14.94
CA SER A 147 -1.31 -7.63 -16.40
C SER A 147 -2.63 -7.85 -17.12
N GLU A 148 -3.72 -8.10 -16.39
CA GLU A 148 -5.00 -8.40 -17.03
C GLU A 148 -6.18 -7.60 -16.46
N VAL A 149 -7.17 -7.38 -17.31
CA VAL A 149 -8.47 -6.81 -16.92
C VAL A 149 -9.59 -7.57 -17.60
N ASN A 150 -10.63 -7.86 -16.82
CA ASN A 150 -11.84 -8.54 -17.32
C ASN A 150 -12.96 -7.51 -17.51
N LEU A 151 -13.46 -7.38 -18.72
CA LEU A 151 -14.59 -6.51 -19.08
C LEU A 151 -15.70 -7.36 -19.69
N LYS A 152 -16.79 -7.59 -18.95
CA LYS A 152 -17.86 -8.50 -19.36
C LYS A 152 -17.27 -9.88 -19.69
N GLU A 153 -17.41 -10.31 -20.94
CA GLU A 153 -16.88 -11.60 -21.46
C GLU A 153 -15.46 -11.48 -22.04
N ASN A 154 -14.94 -10.24 -22.17
CA ASN A 154 -13.64 -9.99 -22.78
C ASN A 154 -12.54 -9.95 -21.71
N LYS A 155 -11.50 -10.73 -21.93
CA LYS A 155 -10.27 -10.69 -21.15
C LYS A 155 -9.18 -10.01 -21.98
N ILE A 156 -8.65 -8.91 -21.44
CA ILE A 156 -7.56 -8.16 -22.05
C ILE A 156 -6.32 -8.41 -21.22
N LYS A 157 -5.27 -8.89 -21.86
CA LYS A 157 -4.01 -9.23 -21.19
C LYS A 157 -2.84 -8.49 -21.85
N TRP A 158 -2.00 -7.90 -21.03
CA TRP A 158 -0.71 -7.37 -21.44
C TRP A 158 0.35 -8.47 -21.34
N ASN A 159 0.87 -8.90 -22.47
CA ASN A 159 1.90 -9.93 -22.54
C ASN A 159 3.28 -9.29 -22.63
N LEU A 160 4.08 -9.49 -21.60
CA LEU A 160 5.44 -8.96 -21.49
C LEU A 160 6.29 -9.89 -20.63
N ASP A 161 7.55 -10.12 -21.04
CA ASP A 161 8.56 -10.68 -20.14
C ASP A 161 9.11 -9.57 -19.24
N SER A 162 8.54 -9.45 -18.06
CA SER A 162 8.90 -8.42 -17.08
C SER A 162 10.22 -8.68 -16.36
N LYS A 163 10.81 -9.87 -16.53
CA LYS A 163 12.05 -10.33 -15.86
C LYS A 163 12.02 -10.12 -14.34
N ASN A 164 10.83 -10.16 -13.73
CA ASN A 164 10.62 -9.87 -12.30
C ASN A 164 11.14 -8.49 -11.84
N MET A 165 11.17 -7.52 -12.73
CA MET A 165 11.49 -6.13 -12.36
C MET A 165 10.33 -5.49 -11.58
N PRO A 166 10.58 -4.43 -10.78
CA PRO A 166 9.50 -3.65 -10.17
C PRO A 166 8.51 -3.20 -11.22
N VAL A 167 7.23 -3.57 -11.06
CA VAL A 167 6.20 -3.32 -12.08
C VAL A 167 5.98 -1.84 -12.38
N GLY A 168 6.23 -0.98 -11.38
CA GLY A 168 6.13 0.47 -11.55
C GLY A 168 7.15 1.06 -12.53
N GLU A 169 8.27 0.39 -12.76
CA GLU A 169 9.35 0.82 -13.64
C GLU A 169 9.19 0.30 -15.08
N ILE A 170 8.20 -0.56 -15.33
CA ILE A 170 7.96 -1.12 -16.67
C ILE A 170 7.50 0.00 -17.60
N GLU A 171 8.23 0.17 -18.71
CA GLU A 171 7.88 1.10 -19.77
C GLU A 171 6.72 0.61 -20.63
N LEU A 172 5.83 1.51 -21.01
CA LEU A 172 4.62 1.22 -21.80
C LEU A 172 4.88 1.13 -23.32
N ASN A 173 6.07 0.71 -23.74
CA ASN A 173 6.45 0.69 -25.15
C ASN A 173 5.56 -0.22 -26.00
N ASN A 174 5.13 -1.37 -25.47
CA ASN A 174 4.28 -2.36 -26.14
C ASN A 174 2.84 -2.37 -25.61
N PHE A 175 2.42 -1.30 -24.93
CA PHE A 175 1.12 -1.25 -24.24
C PHE A 175 -0.02 -0.72 -25.14
N MET A 176 0.30 -0.11 -26.27
CA MET A 176 -0.71 0.54 -27.14
C MET A 176 -1.72 -0.45 -27.75
N GLU A 177 -1.33 -1.70 -27.98
CA GLU A 177 -2.26 -2.75 -28.44
C GLU A 177 -3.27 -3.10 -27.33
N VAL A 178 -2.83 -3.12 -26.06
CA VAL A 178 -3.69 -3.36 -24.90
C VAL A 178 -4.69 -2.21 -24.73
N VAL A 179 -4.23 -0.96 -24.90
CA VAL A 179 -5.11 0.23 -24.92
C VAL A 179 -6.18 0.11 -26.00
N SER A 180 -5.79 -0.26 -27.23
CA SER A 180 -6.72 -0.43 -28.34
C SER A 180 -7.75 -1.54 -28.07
N GLY A 181 -7.30 -2.67 -27.53
CA GLY A 181 -8.17 -3.77 -27.13
C GLY A 181 -9.18 -3.36 -26.04
N TYR A 182 -8.72 -2.59 -25.05
CA TYR A 182 -9.60 -2.06 -24.00
C TYR A 182 -10.67 -1.12 -24.55
N LYS A 183 -10.29 -0.17 -25.41
CA LYS A 183 -11.23 0.76 -26.05
C LYS A 183 -12.30 0.03 -26.89
N ASN A 184 -11.90 -0.98 -27.63
CA ASN A 184 -12.85 -1.81 -28.40
C ASN A 184 -13.83 -2.55 -27.49
N SER A 185 -13.44 -2.90 -26.27
CA SER A 185 -14.29 -3.64 -25.32
C SER A 185 -15.30 -2.75 -24.58
N ILE A 186 -15.12 -1.43 -24.60
CA ILE A 186 -16.02 -0.46 -23.92
C ILE A 186 -16.92 0.30 -24.90
N ILE A 187 -17.00 -0.12 -26.16
CA ILE A 187 -17.66 0.63 -27.25
C ILE A 187 -19.13 0.99 -26.94
N ASP A 188 -19.81 0.12 -26.20
CA ASP A 188 -21.22 0.27 -25.82
C ASP A 188 -21.43 0.91 -24.43
N PHE A 189 -20.38 1.45 -23.81
CA PHE A 189 -20.49 2.05 -22.47
C PHE A 189 -20.91 3.51 -22.56
N GLU A 190 -21.80 3.94 -21.65
CA GLU A 190 -22.34 5.30 -21.59
C GLU A 190 -21.28 6.39 -21.53
N PHE A 191 -20.18 6.14 -20.80
CA PHE A 191 -19.10 7.10 -20.60
C PHE A 191 -17.85 6.80 -21.43
N LYS A 192 -17.98 6.03 -22.51
CA LYS A 192 -16.88 5.59 -23.35
C LYS A 192 -15.94 6.72 -23.74
N ASP A 193 -16.47 7.79 -24.37
CA ASP A 193 -15.65 8.87 -24.92
C ASP A 193 -14.81 9.56 -23.83
N LYS A 194 -15.40 9.78 -22.65
CA LYS A 194 -14.67 10.34 -21.52
C LYS A 194 -13.57 9.41 -21.03
N LEU A 195 -13.86 8.12 -20.93
CA LEU A 195 -12.90 7.12 -20.48
C LEU A 195 -11.73 6.95 -21.46
N GLU A 196 -12.01 6.98 -22.76
CA GLU A 196 -10.98 6.93 -23.80
C GLU A 196 -10.01 8.11 -23.71
N ILE A 197 -10.53 9.33 -23.50
CA ILE A 197 -9.69 10.51 -23.30
C ILE A 197 -8.76 10.33 -22.07
N LEU A 198 -9.31 9.89 -20.93
CA LEU A 198 -8.52 9.67 -19.71
C LEU A 198 -7.42 8.60 -19.89
N ILE A 199 -7.74 7.54 -20.66
CA ILE A 199 -6.79 6.47 -20.97
C ILE A 199 -5.67 7.00 -21.88
N ASP A 200 -5.99 7.75 -22.93
CA ASP A 200 -5.01 8.31 -23.86
C ASP A 200 -4.08 9.33 -23.20
N GLU A 201 -4.60 10.08 -22.25
CA GLU A 201 -3.81 11.03 -21.48
C GLU A 201 -2.88 10.34 -20.48
N ALA A 202 -3.31 9.24 -19.88
CA ALA A 202 -2.58 8.54 -18.84
C ALA A 202 -1.54 7.55 -19.38
N TYR A 203 -1.94 6.70 -20.34
CA TYR A 203 -1.12 5.60 -20.84
C TYR A 203 -0.44 5.99 -22.17
N LYS A 204 0.71 6.64 -22.07
CA LYS A 204 1.49 7.09 -23.24
C LYS A 204 2.74 6.22 -23.44
N LYS A 205 3.11 6.00 -24.70
CA LYS A 205 4.37 5.33 -25.05
C LYS A 205 5.55 6.09 -24.43
N GLY A 206 6.46 5.36 -23.81
CA GLY A 206 7.63 5.93 -23.12
C GLY A 206 7.38 6.37 -21.68
N ASP A 207 6.13 6.37 -21.19
CA ASP A 207 5.84 6.48 -19.76
C ASP A 207 6.07 5.13 -19.06
N THR A 208 6.23 5.17 -17.73
CA THR A 208 6.24 3.94 -16.91
C THR A 208 4.83 3.61 -16.42
N LEU A 209 4.60 2.36 -16.03
CA LEU A 209 3.32 1.94 -15.47
C LEU A 209 2.96 2.74 -14.20
N SER A 210 3.95 3.06 -13.34
CA SER A 210 3.73 3.94 -12.17
C SER A 210 3.23 5.32 -12.60
N SER A 211 3.89 5.96 -13.58
CA SER A 211 3.47 7.27 -14.11
C SER A 211 2.04 7.23 -14.66
N ALA A 212 1.73 6.23 -15.48
CA ALA A 212 0.41 6.07 -16.06
C ALA A 212 -0.68 5.83 -15.00
N THR A 213 -0.40 4.96 -14.02
CA THR A 213 -1.33 4.71 -12.91
C THR A 213 -1.61 5.98 -12.11
N ILE A 214 -0.57 6.77 -11.80
CA ILE A 214 -0.73 8.04 -11.09
C ILE A 214 -1.61 8.99 -11.91
N LYS A 215 -1.32 9.18 -13.20
CA LYS A 215 -2.12 10.05 -14.08
C LYS A 215 -3.57 9.62 -14.15
N PHE A 216 -3.81 8.32 -14.37
CA PHE A 216 -5.16 7.77 -14.51
C PHE A 216 -5.99 7.89 -13.24
N ILE A 217 -5.46 7.47 -12.09
CA ILE A 217 -6.17 7.58 -10.81
C ILE A 217 -6.35 9.05 -10.41
N ASN A 218 -5.35 9.90 -10.64
CA ASN A 218 -5.47 11.33 -10.38
C ASN A 218 -6.58 11.98 -11.22
N SER A 219 -6.71 11.63 -12.50
CA SER A 219 -7.79 12.18 -13.35
C SER A 219 -9.20 11.85 -12.82
N LEU A 220 -9.35 10.69 -12.16
CA LEU A 220 -10.63 10.27 -11.58
C LEU A 220 -10.92 10.94 -10.23
N PHE A 221 -9.90 11.14 -9.39
CA PHE A 221 -10.10 11.47 -7.98
C PHE A 221 -9.47 12.78 -7.49
N ALA A 222 -8.71 13.49 -8.32
CA ALA A 222 -8.03 14.73 -7.90
C ALA A 222 -9.01 15.77 -7.34
N LYS A 223 -10.19 15.94 -7.96
CA LYS A 223 -11.23 16.88 -7.51
C LYS A 223 -11.72 16.60 -6.08
N HIS A 224 -11.50 15.39 -5.58
CA HIS A 224 -11.81 14.97 -4.23
C HIS A 224 -10.62 15.04 -3.27
N GLY A 225 -9.48 15.57 -3.75
CA GLY A 225 -8.30 15.81 -2.92
C GLY A 225 -7.46 14.56 -2.63
N LEU A 226 -7.63 13.48 -3.40
CA LEU A 226 -6.79 12.29 -3.25
C LEU A 226 -5.33 12.62 -3.53
N VAL A 227 -4.43 12.16 -2.66
CA VAL A 227 -2.99 12.19 -2.88
C VAL A 227 -2.50 10.76 -3.16
N ILE A 228 -1.84 10.55 -4.28
CA ILE A 228 -1.26 9.27 -4.64
C ILE A 228 0.21 9.27 -4.25
N VAL A 229 0.69 8.19 -3.65
CA VAL A 229 2.08 8.05 -3.20
C VAL A 229 2.73 6.84 -3.87
N ASP A 230 3.75 7.11 -4.67
CA ASP A 230 4.67 6.09 -5.17
C ASP A 230 5.83 5.96 -4.18
N SER A 231 5.91 4.81 -3.51
CA SER A 231 6.89 4.58 -2.45
C SER A 231 8.28 4.22 -2.95
N ASN A 232 8.44 3.86 -4.23
CA ASN A 232 9.73 3.45 -4.79
C ASN A 232 10.64 4.65 -5.05
N LYS A 233 10.98 5.39 -3.98
CA LYS A 233 11.84 6.57 -4.01
C LYS A 233 13.03 6.40 -3.07
N LYS A 234 14.23 6.75 -3.57
CA LYS A 234 15.48 6.66 -2.78
C LYS A 234 15.38 7.41 -1.45
N ALA A 235 14.77 8.59 -1.42
CA ALA A 235 14.64 9.38 -0.20
C ALA A 235 13.76 8.68 0.85
N PHE A 236 12.67 8.03 0.42
CA PHE A 236 11.84 7.22 1.31
C PHE A 236 12.60 5.99 1.82
N LYS A 237 13.35 5.29 0.97
CA LYS A 237 14.16 4.13 1.36
C LYS A 237 15.24 4.48 2.38
N LYS A 238 15.84 5.68 2.29
CA LYS A 238 16.79 6.17 3.30
C LYS A 238 16.19 6.22 4.70
N SER A 239 14.91 6.55 4.85
CA SER A 239 14.23 6.56 6.16
C SER A 239 13.99 5.16 6.72
N PHE A 240 14.19 4.11 5.93
CA PHE A 240 13.94 2.72 6.30
C PHE A 240 15.24 1.89 6.48
N ILE A 241 16.42 2.48 6.30
CA ILE A 241 17.72 1.80 6.39
C ILE A 241 17.85 1.02 7.70
N GLU A 242 17.56 1.63 8.84
CA GLU A 242 17.70 0.96 10.14
C GLU A 242 16.76 -0.25 10.27
N ASN A 243 15.58 -0.22 9.67
CA ASN A 243 14.67 -1.36 9.67
C ASN A 243 15.21 -2.52 8.81
N PHE A 244 15.82 -2.23 7.66
CA PHE A 244 16.50 -3.24 6.85
C PHE A 244 17.71 -3.84 7.58
N LYS A 245 18.51 -3.01 8.26
CA LYS A 245 19.66 -3.47 9.05
C LYS A 245 19.24 -4.40 10.20
N ASN A 246 18.22 -4.00 10.95
CA ASN A 246 17.67 -4.80 12.05
C ASN A 246 17.11 -6.15 11.57
N GLU A 247 16.55 -6.19 10.36
CA GLU A 247 16.08 -7.45 9.78
C GLU A 247 17.25 -8.39 9.42
N ILE A 248 18.37 -7.85 8.90
CA ILE A 248 19.59 -8.65 8.61
C ILE A 248 20.22 -9.17 9.92
N LEU A 249 20.27 -8.36 10.95
CA LEU A 249 20.93 -8.70 12.21
C LEU A 249 20.08 -9.65 13.07
N ASP A 250 18.80 -9.34 13.23
CA ASP A 250 17.94 -9.93 14.26
C ASP A 250 16.77 -10.73 13.71
N SER A 251 16.50 -10.73 12.38
CA SER A 251 15.30 -11.32 11.77
C SER A 251 14.01 -10.88 12.49
N ARG A 252 13.94 -9.60 12.83
CA ARG A 252 12.92 -9.06 13.75
C ARG A 252 11.50 -9.28 13.26
N CYS A 253 11.27 -9.10 11.96
CA CYS A 253 9.95 -9.30 11.36
C CYS A 253 9.49 -10.76 11.49
N GLU A 254 10.39 -11.72 11.25
CA GLU A 254 10.09 -13.14 11.40
C GLU A 254 9.72 -13.50 12.84
N LEU A 255 10.59 -13.14 13.81
CA LEU A 255 10.43 -13.48 15.22
C LEU A 255 9.12 -12.93 15.79
N ASP A 256 8.86 -11.66 15.55
CA ASP A 256 7.70 -10.97 16.11
C ASP A 256 6.39 -11.42 15.43
N SER A 257 6.40 -11.57 14.10
CA SER A 257 5.22 -12.03 13.36
C SER A 257 4.88 -13.49 13.66
N SER A 258 5.89 -14.37 13.75
CA SER A 258 5.69 -15.77 14.15
C SER A 258 5.12 -15.88 15.57
N SER A 259 5.64 -15.10 16.51
CA SER A 259 5.10 -15.03 17.88
C SER A 259 3.66 -14.53 17.90
N GLN A 260 3.34 -13.52 17.08
CA GLN A 260 1.97 -13.00 16.95
C GLN A 260 1.01 -14.02 16.33
N ILE A 261 1.42 -14.72 15.27
CA ILE A 261 0.66 -15.82 14.64
C ILE A 261 0.29 -16.89 15.66
N LEU A 262 1.24 -17.29 16.53
CA LEU A 262 0.97 -18.27 17.58
C LEU A 262 -0.08 -17.78 18.58
N LYS A 263 -0.04 -16.49 18.96
CA LYS A 263 -1.06 -15.88 19.82
C LYS A 263 -2.45 -15.89 19.16
N ILE A 264 -2.54 -15.53 17.88
CA ILE A 264 -3.81 -15.55 17.15
C ILE A 264 -4.35 -16.99 17.07
N LYS A 265 -3.51 -17.98 16.72
CA LYS A 265 -3.90 -19.39 16.64
C LYS A 265 -4.40 -19.96 17.97
N LYS A 266 -3.87 -19.46 19.10
CA LYS A 266 -4.33 -19.88 20.45
C LYS A 266 -5.78 -19.47 20.69
N ASP A 267 -6.18 -18.28 20.22
CA ASP A 267 -7.51 -17.72 20.45
C ASP A 267 -8.52 -18.09 19.36
N ILE A 268 -8.03 -18.24 18.13
CA ILE A 268 -8.82 -18.55 16.95
C ILE A 268 -8.16 -19.74 16.25
N LYS A 269 -8.64 -20.93 16.59
CA LYS A 269 -8.02 -22.20 16.14
C LYS A 269 -8.10 -22.42 14.63
N SER A 270 -9.13 -21.87 13.99
CA SER A 270 -9.32 -21.90 12.52
C SER A 270 -8.36 -20.98 11.77
N PHE A 271 -7.65 -20.09 12.47
CA PHE A 271 -6.79 -19.09 11.85
C PHE A 271 -5.67 -19.73 11.03
N LYS A 272 -5.62 -19.35 9.76
CA LYS A 272 -4.52 -19.63 8.84
C LYS A 272 -3.80 -18.32 8.53
N PRO A 273 -2.48 -18.22 8.74
CA PRO A 273 -1.76 -16.99 8.41
C PRO A 273 -1.90 -16.68 6.92
N GLN A 274 -2.17 -15.42 6.60
CA GLN A 274 -2.24 -14.97 5.21
C GLN A 274 -0.87 -15.01 4.54
N VAL A 275 0.17 -14.68 5.32
CA VAL A 275 1.57 -14.71 4.88
C VAL A 275 2.40 -15.34 5.97
N ASN A 276 3.27 -16.27 5.60
CA ASN A 276 4.28 -16.81 6.50
C ASN A 276 5.53 -15.92 6.45
N PRO A 277 6.04 -15.47 7.60
CA PRO A 277 7.28 -14.73 7.64
C PRO A 277 8.45 -15.64 7.22
N SER A 278 9.48 -15.04 6.64
CA SER A 278 10.74 -15.69 6.31
C SER A 278 11.88 -15.07 7.12
N ASP A 279 13.04 -15.71 7.09
CA ASP A 279 14.27 -15.28 7.75
C ASP A 279 14.71 -13.86 7.37
N VAL A 280 14.40 -13.41 6.13
CA VAL A 280 14.55 -12.04 5.65
C VAL A 280 13.28 -11.60 4.91
N ASN A 281 12.67 -10.52 5.34
CA ASN A 281 11.36 -10.07 4.87
C ASN A 281 11.43 -8.87 3.91
N PHE A 282 12.50 -8.78 3.15
CA PHE A 282 12.65 -7.83 2.04
C PHE A 282 13.47 -8.45 0.90
N PHE A 283 13.47 -7.78 -0.24
CA PHE A 283 14.10 -8.22 -1.48
C PHE A 283 15.26 -7.30 -1.84
N LYS A 284 16.17 -7.79 -2.65
CA LYS A 284 17.18 -6.99 -3.36
C LYS A 284 16.80 -6.90 -4.83
N ILE A 285 16.83 -5.69 -5.38
CA ILE A 285 16.66 -5.42 -6.81
C ILE A 285 18.02 -5.58 -7.47
N THR A 286 18.09 -6.43 -8.46
CA THR A 286 19.30 -6.74 -9.25
C THR A 286 19.01 -6.55 -10.74
N SER A 287 20.01 -6.68 -11.61
CA SER A 287 19.81 -6.71 -13.06
C SER A 287 18.92 -7.87 -13.55
N LEU A 288 18.75 -8.91 -12.72
CA LEU A 288 17.88 -10.06 -12.98
C LEU A 288 16.51 -9.92 -12.31
N GLY A 289 16.13 -8.72 -11.86
CA GLY A 289 14.88 -8.44 -11.19
C GLY A 289 14.96 -8.42 -9.67
N ARG A 290 13.80 -8.44 -9.02
CA ARG A 290 13.61 -8.40 -7.57
C ARG A 290 13.81 -9.79 -6.98
N LYS A 291 14.90 -9.99 -6.25
CA LYS A 291 15.34 -11.29 -5.73
C LYS A 291 15.16 -11.39 -4.22
N ARG A 292 14.69 -12.55 -3.78
CA ARG A 292 14.56 -12.86 -2.35
C ARG A 292 15.94 -13.00 -1.73
N ILE A 293 16.13 -12.43 -0.55
CA ILE A 293 17.30 -12.67 0.30
C ILE A 293 16.97 -13.85 1.21
N ARG A 294 17.85 -14.84 1.26
CA ARG A 294 17.72 -16.02 2.13
C ARG A 294 18.95 -16.09 3.03
N LYS A 295 18.73 -16.31 4.30
CA LYS A 295 19.80 -16.53 5.28
C LYS A 295 20.25 -18.00 5.19
N THR A 296 21.55 -18.20 5.12
CA THR A 296 22.22 -19.49 5.35
C THR A 296 22.92 -19.42 6.70
N ASP A 297 23.64 -20.44 7.13
CA ASP A 297 24.25 -20.47 8.47
C ASP A 297 25.10 -19.22 8.79
N LYS A 298 25.86 -18.72 7.83
CA LYS A 298 26.78 -17.59 8.03
C LYS A 298 26.67 -16.49 6.96
N LEU A 299 25.94 -16.73 5.86
CA LEU A 299 25.87 -15.84 4.72
C LEU A 299 24.42 -15.59 4.33
N PHE A 300 24.24 -14.63 3.43
CA PHE A 300 22.97 -14.30 2.82
C PHE A 300 23.07 -14.53 1.31
N ARG A 301 22.15 -15.32 0.77
CA ARG A 301 22.07 -15.62 -0.65
C ARG A 301 20.95 -14.79 -1.29
N VAL A 302 21.27 -14.07 -2.36
CA VAL A 302 20.30 -13.22 -3.09
C VAL A 302 19.78 -13.94 -4.34
N ASP A 303 20.64 -14.68 -5.00
CA ASP A 303 20.36 -15.55 -6.15
C ASP A 303 21.24 -16.80 -6.03
N ASP A 304 21.29 -17.61 -7.07
CA ASP A 304 22.04 -18.87 -7.03
C ASP A 304 23.57 -18.67 -7.01
N GLU A 305 24.05 -17.45 -7.36
CA GLU A 305 25.49 -17.19 -7.55
C GLU A 305 26.05 -16.19 -6.52
N ASN A 306 25.20 -15.33 -5.93
CA ASN A 306 25.67 -14.22 -5.11
C ASN A 306 25.42 -14.46 -3.61
N GLU A 307 26.50 -14.57 -2.86
CA GLU A 307 26.49 -14.67 -1.41
C GLU A 307 27.15 -13.44 -0.78
N TYR A 308 26.59 -13.00 0.34
CA TYR A 308 27.01 -11.80 1.06
C TYR A 308 27.15 -12.10 2.55
N THR A 309 28.15 -11.48 3.19
CA THR A 309 28.14 -11.41 4.67
C THR A 309 27.08 -10.41 5.13
N SER A 310 26.72 -10.43 6.41
CA SER A 310 25.84 -9.39 7.01
C SER A 310 26.43 -7.98 6.82
N GLY A 311 27.77 -7.85 6.98
CA GLY A 311 28.47 -6.58 6.77
C GLY A 311 28.35 -6.05 5.34
N ASP A 312 28.48 -6.93 4.33
CA ASP A 312 28.37 -6.55 2.93
C ASP A 312 26.95 -6.03 2.59
N LEU A 313 25.92 -6.76 3.08
CA LEU A 313 24.54 -6.34 2.86
C LEU A 313 24.22 -5.02 3.58
N ILE A 314 24.67 -4.85 4.82
CA ILE A 314 24.49 -3.62 5.58
C ILE A 314 25.14 -2.44 4.85
N ASN A 315 26.37 -2.59 4.40
CA ASN A 315 27.05 -1.56 3.61
C ASN A 315 26.28 -1.20 2.33
N GLN A 316 25.75 -2.22 1.61
CA GLN A 316 24.92 -1.96 0.43
C GLN A 316 23.58 -1.27 0.77
N ILE A 317 22.94 -1.62 1.88
CA ILE A 317 21.71 -0.97 2.37
C ILE A 317 21.98 0.51 2.66
N GLU A 318 23.12 0.83 3.27
CA GLU A 318 23.48 2.21 3.61
C GLU A 318 23.83 3.05 2.37
N THR A 319 24.53 2.46 1.41
CA THR A 319 24.99 3.18 0.21
C THR A 319 23.94 3.27 -0.89
N ASN A 320 23.17 2.21 -1.09
CA ASN A 320 22.19 2.08 -2.17
C ASN A 320 20.84 1.56 -1.66
N PRO A 321 20.17 2.27 -0.73
CA PRO A 321 18.91 1.79 -0.13
C PRO A 321 17.79 1.58 -1.14
N GLU A 322 17.82 2.26 -2.29
CA GLU A 322 16.88 2.08 -3.40
C GLU A 322 16.89 0.69 -4.01
N LEU A 323 17.97 -0.07 -3.84
CA LEU A 323 18.06 -1.45 -4.31
C LEU A 323 17.37 -2.45 -3.37
N PHE A 324 16.78 -1.99 -2.27
CA PHE A 324 16.10 -2.86 -1.32
C PHE A 324 14.60 -2.52 -1.25
N SER A 325 13.78 -3.56 -1.17
CA SER A 325 12.33 -3.44 -1.30
C SER A 325 11.64 -4.34 -0.27
N PRO A 326 10.83 -3.78 0.65
CA PRO A 326 10.12 -4.58 1.65
C PRO A 326 9.15 -5.57 0.99
N ASN A 327 9.01 -6.76 1.60
CA ASN A 327 7.96 -7.70 1.23
C ASN A 327 6.61 -7.26 1.83
N VAL A 328 5.57 -8.07 1.62
CA VAL A 328 4.21 -7.79 2.11
C VAL A 328 4.14 -7.58 3.63
N LEU A 329 5.03 -8.20 4.43
CA LEU A 329 5.05 -8.06 5.89
C LEU A 329 5.79 -6.79 6.36
N MET A 330 6.86 -6.39 5.67
CA MET A 330 7.59 -5.16 6.03
C MET A 330 7.01 -3.90 5.38
N ARG A 331 6.25 -4.04 4.28
CA ARG A 331 5.62 -2.90 3.60
C ARG A 331 4.74 -2.04 4.51
N PRO A 332 3.88 -2.59 5.38
CA PRO A 332 3.11 -1.77 6.31
C PRO A 332 3.97 -0.92 7.23
N LEU A 333 5.06 -1.48 7.78
CA LEU A 333 5.99 -0.73 8.60
C LEU A 333 6.66 0.39 7.80
N TYR A 334 7.05 0.12 6.56
CA TYR A 334 7.61 1.12 5.64
C TYR A 334 6.61 2.26 5.39
N GLN A 335 5.35 1.94 5.12
CA GLN A 335 4.27 2.91 4.97
C GLN A 335 4.13 3.82 6.20
N GLU A 336 4.13 3.25 7.40
CA GLU A 336 4.02 4.01 8.66
C GLU A 336 5.24 4.91 8.93
N LYS A 337 6.41 4.60 8.36
CA LYS A 337 7.62 5.42 8.44
C LYS A 337 7.58 6.64 7.53
N ILE A 338 6.94 6.56 6.38
CA ILE A 338 6.93 7.63 5.39
C ILE A 338 5.62 8.42 5.34
N LEU A 339 4.56 7.95 6.02
CA LEU A 339 3.27 8.63 6.10
C LEU A 339 2.85 8.90 7.55
N PRO A 340 2.26 10.07 7.85
CA PRO A 340 1.64 10.36 9.14
C PRO A 340 0.28 9.65 9.26
N ASN A 341 0.26 8.34 9.08
CA ASN A 341 -0.95 7.55 8.89
C ASN A 341 -1.64 7.26 10.23
N VAL A 342 -2.97 7.42 10.30
CA VAL A 342 -3.79 7.12 11.48
C VAL A 342 -4.85 6.06 11.22
N CYS A 343 -5.14 5.79 9.94
CA CYS A 343 -6.11 4.79 9.54
C CYS A 343 -5.68 4.15 8.23
N TYR A 344 -5.69 2.83 8.17
CA TYR A 344 -5.48 2.06 6.96
C TYR A 344 -6.74 1.28 6.59
N LEU A 345 -7.24 1.50 5.38
CA LEU A 345 -8.37 0.78 4.82
C LEU A 345 -7.85 -0.41 4.01
N GLY A 346 -8.07 -1.60 4.50
CA GLY A 346 -7.64 -2.85 3.87
C GLY A 346 -8.79 -3.82 3.62
N GLY A 347 -8.66 -4.63 2.57
CA GLY A 347 -9.55 -5.78 2.37
C GLY A 347 -9.29 -6.89 3.41
N PRO A 348 -10.14 -7.92 3.49
CA PRO A 348 -10.05 -8.97 4.50
C PRO A 348 -8.66 -9.63 4.60
N ASN A 349 -8.04 -9.95 3.47
CA ASN A 349 -6.71 -10.55 3.44
C ASN A 349 -5.61 -9.59 3.93
N GLU A 350 -5.77 -8.28 3.64
CA GLU A 350 -4.85 -7.27 4.13
C GLU A 350 -4.97 -7.13 5.66
N LEU A 351 -6.17 -7.06 6.20
CA LEU A 351 -6.40 -7.00 7.64
C LEU A 351 -5.80 -8.22 8.38
N LYS A 352 -5.89 -9.40 7.80
CA LYS A 352 -5.30 -10.62 8.37
C LYS A 352 -3.79 -10.50 8.58
N TYR A 353 -3.04 -10.09 7.56
CA TYR A 353 -1.60 -9.96 7.76
C TYR A 353 -1.23 -8.72 8.58
N TRP A 354 -2.00 -7.64 8.59
CA TRP A 354 -1.79 -6.52 9.49
C TRP A 354 -1.92 -6.94 10.95
N MET A 355 -2.90 -7.77 11.30
CA MET A 355 -3.05 -8.31 12.66
C MET A 355 -1.87 -9.21 13.06
N GLN A 356 -1.22 -9.88 12.11
CA GLN A 356 0.01 -10.64 12.33
C GLN A 356 1.21 -9.75 12.71
N LEU A 357 1.16 -8.46 12.38
CA LEU A 357 2.26 -7.52 12.54
C LEU A 357 2.21 -6.71 13.84
N LYS A 358 1.16 -6.84 14.67
CA LYS A 358 1.00 -5.98 15.86
C LYS A 358 2.23 -5.99 16.79
N LEU A 359 2.81 -7.15 17.05
CA LEU A 359 4.00 -7.26 17.89
C LEU A 359 5.23 -6.63 17.21
N TYR A 360 5.38 -6.84 15.91
CA TYR A 360 6.46 -6.26 15.11
C TYR A 360 6.42 -4.73 15.13
N PHE A 361 5.27 -4.13 14.92
CA PHE A 361 5.09 -2.68 15.03
C PHE A 361 5.43 -2.17 16.42
N LYS A 362 4.94 -2.83 17.47
CA LYS A 362 5.22 -2.46 18.86
C LYS A 362 6.72 -2.45 19.16
N ASN A 363 7.44 -3.46 18.71
CA ASN A 363 8.87 -3.60 18.94
C ASN A 363 9.72 -2.65 18.07
N CYS A 364 9.16 -2.19 16.94
CA CYS A 364 9.75 -1.10 16.15
C CYS A 364 9.40 0.30 16.67
N LEU A 365 8.76 0.41 17.85
CA LEU A 365 8.34 1.65 18.50
C LEU A 365 7.41 2.52 17.63
N LEU A 366 6.58 1.86 16.79
CA LEU A 366 5.56 2.54 16.01
C LEU A 366 4.17 2.20 16.55
N TYR A 367 3.34 3.22 16.69
CA TYR A 367 1.89 3.00 16.79
C TYR A 367 1.36 2.73 15.38
N THR A 368 0.66 1.62 15.23
CA THR A 368 -0.03 1.32 13.98
C THR A 368 -1.25 2.22 13.81
N SER A 369 -1.58 2.51 12.58
CA SER A 369 -2.88 3.04 12.21
C SER A 369 -4.00 2.07 12.63
N ASP A 370 -5.18 2.60 12.93
CA ASP A 370 -6.38 1.75 13.07
C ASP A 370 -6.71 1.10 11.73
N ALA A 371 -7.03 -0.18 11.79
CA ALA A 371 -7.58 -0.87 10.63
C ALA A 371 -9.07 -0.50 10.51
N ALA A 372 -9.45 0.10 9.39
CA ALA A 372 -10.84 0.25 9.00
C ALA A 372 -11.18 -0.87 8.02
N ASP A 373 -12.33 -1.49 8.23
CA ASP A 373 -12.86 -2.49 7.31
C ASP A 373 -13.52 -1.82 6.11
N ASP A 374 -13.29 -2.37 4.93
CA ASP A 374 -13.93 -1.95 3.68
C ASP A 374 -15.37 -2.54 3.64
N GLN A 375 -16.18 -2.15 4.61
CA GLN A 375 -17.61 -2.41 4.52
C GLN A 375 -18.21 -1.40 3.55
N ALA A 376 -18.34 -1.82 2.30
CA ALA A 376 -19.23 -1.14 1.37
C ALA A 376 -20.65 -1.17 1.97
N SER A 377 -21.04 -0.10 2.62
CA SER A 377 -22.41 0.19 3.03
C SER A 377 -23.20 0.74 1.85
#